data_0e90d7fb556f6e1c0fb97eea3d550ac8
#
_entry.id   0e90d7fb556f6e1c0fb97eea3d550ac8
#
_cell.length_a   1.000
_cell.length_b   1.000
_cell.length_c   1.000
_cell.angle_alpha   90.00
_cell.angle_beta   90.00
_cell.angle_gamma   90.00
#
_symmetry.space_group_name_H-M   'P 1'
#
loop_
_entity.id
_entity.type
_entity.pdbx_description
1 polymer ?
#
loop_
_entity_poly.entity_id
_entity_poly.type
_entity_poly.pdbx_seq_one_letter_code
_entity_poly.pdbx_strand_id
1 'polypeptide(L)'
;MSEYKLKDIASPLSLQPGEKREVEVEGLEGAKVLLLNAGGDQIQAVGPKCTHYGAPLVNGVLTKSGRLVCPWHGACFNAKTGDVEDAPALDALTAFKLVEKDGAVYVQGEETAIKSGRRKPNVRCRVSSTSDADRVVVVGGGSGTIGAVEGLRAGGFSGPITVITKEGYLPIDRTKLSKALLTDVNKAQWRDAEFFKSASIDFVEDEVTDVDLSNKSVTTKSGAKHTYGKLILATGGTPRNLPLQGFKVLENIFVLRSLHDAKKIVDAIGEKGKKIVIVGSSFIGLELANATAADNTVSVIGMESVPLERVLGKEVGAGLQKGLEGKGIKFYLSASVEKAEPSASNPPQVGSVLLKDNTKLEADLVILGVGVAPATEFLKNNKVVRLEQDGSLKTDNSFLVTGLKDVYAIGDIATYPYHGPGGHGSYTRIEHWDVAQNQGRSVAKHIINPSVAPEFFTPVFWSALTGQLRYCGNTANGWDDLVLQGNPAEGKFVAFYCKGDTVVAVASMGKDPAMTKSAELIREGAMPTKGQLQNGLDILDVSLVA
;
A
#
# COMPACT_ATOMS: atom_id res chain seq x y z
N MET A 1 22.65 14.54 26.47
CA MET A 1 22.59 13.40 25.53
C MET A 1 23.92 12.67 25.68
N SER A 2 23.85 11.37 25.86
CA SER A 2 25.04 10.53 25.98
C SER A 2 25.72 10.33 24.63
N GLU A 3 27.03 10.09 24.65
CA GLU A 3 27.81 9.80 23.45
C GLU A 3 28.28 8.35 23.50
N TYR A 4 28.08 7.64 22.40
CA TYR A 4 28.46 6.24 22.27
C TYR A 4 29.36 6.10 21.05
N LYS A 5 30.51 5.42 21.25
CA LYS A 5 31.49 5.21 20.20
C LYS A 5 30.96 4.26 19.12
N LEU A 6 31.22 4.56 17.87
CA LEU A 6 30.95 3.67 16.75
C LEU A 6 32.09 2.68 16.58
N LYS A 7 31.77 1.40 16.52
CA LYS A 7 32.75 0.32 16.44
C LYS A 7 33.45 0.33 15.08
N ASP A 8 34.78 0.23 15.12
CA ASP A 8 35.64 0.15 13.93
C ASP A 8 35.52 1.34 12.95
N ILE A 9 35.10 2.52 13.44
CA ILE A 9 35.04 3.76 12.67
C ILE A 9 36.07 4.75 13.17
N ALA A 10 37.06 5.08 12.34
CA ALA A 10 38.06 6.07 12.61
C ALA A 10 37.63 7.48 12.22
N SER A 11 38.21 8.48 12.87
CA SER A 11 38.11 9.89 12.45
C SER A 11 39.39 10.27 11.66
N PRO A 12 39.27 11.03 10.55
CA PRO A 12 38.05 11.61 10.03
C PRO A 12 37.14 10.58 9.36
N LEU A 13 35.83 10.74 9.59
CA LEU A 13 34.83 9.87 8.99
C LEU A 13 34.72 10.13 7.48
N SER A 14 34.85 9.08 6.68
CA SER A 14 34.74 9.16 5.22
C SER A 14 33.85 8.05 4.67
N LEU A 15 32.91 8.44 3.83
CA LEU A 15 32.07 7.56 3.00
C LEU A 15 32.02 8.15 1.59
N GLN A 16 32.07 7.29 0.57
CA GLN A 16 31.88 7.74 -0.80
C GLN A 16 30.45 8.19 -1.04
N PRO A 17 30.18 9.12 -2.01
CA PRO A 17 28.83 9.44 -2.42
C PRO A 17 28.02 8.18 -2.75
N GLY A 18 26.81 8.06 -2.18
CA GLY A 18 25.94 6.89 -2.32
C GLY A 18 26.25 5.74 -1.35
N GLU A 19 27.39 5.78 -0.65
CA GLU A 19 27.76 4.74 0.32
C GLU A 19 26.84 4.78 1.54
N LYS A 20 26.45 3.59 1.97
CA LYS A 20 25.69 3.32 3.20
C LYS A 20 26.42 2.24 4.00
N ARG A 21 26.59 2.44 5.30
CA ARG A 21 27.28 1.51 6.18
C ARG A 21 26.52 1.33 7.49
N GLU A 22 26.09 0.12 7.79
CA GLU A 22 25.53 -0.23 9.09
C GLU A 22 26.65 -0.46 10.09
N VAL A 23 26.63 0.21 11.25
CA VAL A 23 27.69 0.21 12.24
C VAL A 23 27.14 -0.11 13.62
N GLU A 24 27.83 -0.99 14.35
CA GLU A 24 27.52 -1.31 15.75
C GLU A 24 27.92 -0.16 16.67
N VAL A 25 27.17 -0.01 17.77
CA VAL A 25 27.42 1.01 18.79
C VAL A 25 28.07 0.35 20.01
N GLU A 26 29.32 0.74 20.35
CA GLU A 26 30.04 0.18 21.48
C GLU A 26 29.28 0.43 22.79
N GLY A 27 29.22 -0.59 23.64
CA GLY A 27 28.55 -0.52 24.95
C GLY A 27 27.03 -0.64 24.92
N LEU A 28 26.42 -0.74 23.73
CA LEU A 28 24.99 -0.97 23.59
C LEU A 28 24.74 -2.26 22.79
N GLU A 29 24.51 -3.36 23.47
CA GLU A 29 24.32 -4.67 22.86
C GLU A 29 23.19 -4.65 21.81
N GLY A 30 23.48 -5.12 20.59
CA GLY A 30 22.57 -5.20 19.47
C GLY A 30 22.18 -3.86 18.84
N ALA A 31 22.67 -2.74 19.37
CA ALA A 31 22.39 -1.42 18.82
C ALA A 31 23.27 -1.11 17.60
N LYS A 32 22.63 -0.58 16.55
CA LYS A 32 23.30 -0.20 15.31
C LYS A 32 22.74 1.14 14.80
N VAL A 33 23.56 1.82 14.02
CA VAL A 33 23.17 3.01 13.25
C VAL A 33 23.53 2.81 11.79
N LEU A 34 22.83 3.49 10.90
CA LEU A 34 23.15 3.54 9.48
C LEU A 34 23.81 4.88 9.17
N LEU A 35 25.09 4.82 8.81
CA LEU A 35 25.82 5.94 8.23
C LEU A 35 25.57 5.99 6.73
N LEU A 36 25.38 7.20 6.17
CA LEU A 36 25.14 7.37 4.74
C LEU A 36 25.65 8.71 4.22
N ASN A 37 26.07 8.73 2.96
CA ASN A 37 26.50 9.92 2.24
C ASN A 37 25.64 10.12 0.97
N ALA A 38 24.77 11.11 0.96
CA ALA A 38 23.92 11.45 -0.17
C ALA A 38 24.63 12.31 -1.27
N GLY A 39 25.96 12.39 -1.24
CA GLY A 39 26.74 13.17 -2.21
C GLY A 39 27.10 14.59 -1.74
N GLY A 40 26.91 14.91 -0.44
CA GLY A 40 27.32 16.16 0.17
C GLY A 40 28.54 15.99 1.08
N ASP A 41 28.95 17.11 1.71
CA ASP A 41 30.09 17.14 2.63
C ASP A 41 29.78 16.53 4.02
N GLN A 42 28.51 16.26 4.31
CA GLN A 42 28.07 15.76 5.61
C GLN A 42 27.55 14.34 5.53
N ILE A 43 28.17 13.44 6.30
CA ILE A 43 27.68 12.10 6.53
C ILE A 43 26.54 12.18 7.54
N GLN A 44 25.43 11.49 7.23
CA GLN A 44 24.25 11.40 8.08
C GLN A 44 24.26 10.08 8.85
N ALA A 45 23.60 10.08 10.01
CA ALA A 45 23.39 8.87 10.82
C ALA A 45 21.89 8.74 11.15
N VAL A 46 21.31 7.60 10.81
CA VAL A 46 19.89 7.32 11.07
C VAL A 46 19.69 5.91 11.61
N GLY A 47 18.47 5.59 12.06
CA GLY A 47 18.09 4.23 12.39
C GLY A 47 18.28 3.26 11.22
N PRO A 48 18.81 2.04 11.42
CA PRO A 48 19.24 1.16 10.33
C PRO A 48 18.11 0.36 9.68
N LYS A 49 16.92 0.32 10.28
CA LYS A 49 15.80 -0.51 9.83
C LYS A 49 14.59 0.33 9.44
N CYS A 50 13.97 -0.04 8.32
CA CYS A 50 12.70 0.54 7.90
C CYS A 50 11.64 0.36 9.00
N THR A 51 10.94 1.44 9.32
CA THR A 51 9.95 1.45 10.41
C THR A 51 8.63 0.77 10.02
N HIS A 52 8.44 0.42 8.73
CA HIS A 52 7.29 -0.35 8.26
C HIS A 52 7.39 -1.83 8.73
N TYR A 53 8.31 -2.61 8.16
CA TYR A 53 8.46 -4.05 8.47
C TYR A 53 9.91 -4.45 8.81
N GLY A 54 10.77 -3.52 9.15
CA GLY A 54 12.12 -3.82 9.65
C GLY A 54 13.15 -4.18 8.57
N ALA A 55 12.90 -3.86 7.30
CA ALA A 55 13.89 -4.09 6.24
C ALA A 55 15.20 -3.36 6.52
N PRO A 56 16.38 -3.97 6.27
CA PRO A 56 17.67 -3.32 6.44
C PRO A 56 17.84 -2.21 5.38
N LEU A 57 17.93 -0.96 5.82
CA LEU A 57 18.03 0.21 4.93
C LEU A 57 19.39 0.36 4.26
N VAL A 58 20.41 -0.34 4.75
CA VAL A 58 21.72 -0.45 4.07
C VAL A 58 21.56 -1.01 2.64
N ASN A 59 20.57 -1.88 2.42
CA ASN A 59 20.22 -2.44 1.11
C ASN A 59 19.23 -1.56 0.32
N GLY A 60 18.79 -0.43 0.89
CA GLY A 60 17.87 0.48 0.25
C GLY A 60 18.51 1.35 -0.83
N VAL A 61 17.73 2.23 -1.41
CA VAL A 61 18.17 3.21 -2.40
C VAL A 61 18.42 4.55 -1.71
N LEU A 62 19.54 5.19 -2.04
CA LEU A 62 19.87 6.54 -1.61
C LEU A 62 19.97 7.43 -2.84
N THR A 63 19.31 8.59 -2.82
CA THR A 63 19.36 9.56 -3.91
C THR A 63 20.19 10.79 -3.51
N LYS A 64 20.64 11.56 -4.51
CA LYS A 64 21.35 12.83 -4.32
C LYS A 64 20.53 13.87 -3.55
N SER A 65 19.21 13.83 -3.68
CA SER A 65 18.30 14.69 -2.91
C SER A 65 18.16 14.28 -1.44
N GLY A 66 18.82 13.22 -1.00
CA GLY A 66 18.79 12.73 0.38
C GLY A 66 17.56 11.86 0.70
N ARG A 67 16.94 11.25 -0.29
CA ARG A 67 15.88 10.28 -0.09
C ARG A 67 16.48 8.90 0.17
N LEU A 68 16.14 8.31 1.31
CA LEU A 68 16.51 6.94 1.69
C LEU A 68 15.29 6.02 1.55
N VAL A 69 15.28 5.20 0.49
CA VAL A 69 14.11 4.40 0.11
C VAL A 69 14.30 2.94 0.51
N CYS A 70 13.32 2.41 1.21
CA CYS A 70 13.29 1.02 1.67
C CYS A 70 13.29 0.04 0.49
N PRO A 71 14.13 -1.02 0.51
CA PRO A 71 14.25 -1.94 -0.63
C PRO A 71 13.00 -2.81 -0.84
N TRP A 72 12.11 -2.92 0.18
CA TRP A 72 10.98 -3.85 0.10
C TRP A 72 9.71 -3.20 -0.43
N HIS A 73 9.26 -2.10 0.18
CA HIS A 73 7.92 -1.55 -0.11
C HIS A 73 7.95 -0.05 -0.48
N GLY A 74 9.12 0.50 -0.74
CA GLY A 74 9.23 1.88 -1.21
C GLY A 74 9.02 2.96 -0.14
N ALA A 75 8.89 2.61 1.16
CA ALA A 75 8.85 3.61 2.21
C ALA A 75 10.07 4.52 2.11
N CYS A 76 9.84 5.83 2.03
CA CYS A 76 10.91 6.80 1.85
C CYS A 76 11.10 7.66 3.09
N PHE A 77 12.35 7.89 3.43
CA PHE A 77 12.77 8.70 4.57
C PHE A 77 13.75 9.78 4.12
N ASN A 78 13.64 10.95 4.71
CA ASN A 78 14.65 11.98 4.57
C ASN A 78 15.93 11.57 5.29
N ALA A 79 17.03 11.45 4.61
CA ALA A 79 18.30 10.99 5.17
C ALA A 79 18.85 11.89 6.28
N LYS A 80 18.54 13.20 6.26
CA LYS A 80 19.01 14.18 7.24
C LYS A 80 18.14 14.25 8.48
N THR A 81 16.82 14.19 8.33
CA THR A 81 15.87 14.36 9.44
C THR A 81 15.27 13.05 9.94
N GLY A 82 15.31 11.99 9.14
CA GLY A 82 14.65 10.73 9.38
C GLY A 82 13.16 10.75 9.11
N ASP A 83 12.57 11.88 8.73
CA ASP A 83 11.13 12.03 8.52
C ASP A 83 10.65 11.18 7.35
N VAL A 84 9.41 10.69 7.45
CA VAL A 84 8.76 9.94 6.36
C VAL A 84 8.39 10.89 5.24
N GLU A 85 8.88 10.62 4.03
CA GLU A 85 8.50 11.34 2.81
C GLU A 85 7.40 10.63 2.05
N ASP A 86 7.53 9.29 1.85
CA ASP A 86 6.49 8.47 1.20
C ASP A 86 6.11 7.25 2.06
N ALA A 87 4.86 6.83 1.89
CA ALA A 87 4.31 5.61 2.48
C ALA A 87 5.12 4.35 2.05
N PRO A 88 4.96 3.20 2.74
CA PRO A 88 3.94 2.89 3.75
C PRO A 88 4.39 3.07 5.21
N ALA A 89 5.58 3.58 5.47
CA ALA A 89 6.01 3.85 6.84
C ALA A 89 5.16 4.93 7.51
N LEU A 90 4.89 4.76 8.80
CA LEU A 90 4.16 5.72 9.63
C LEU A 90 5.07 6.40 10.66
N ASP A 91 6.11 5.69 11.16
CA ASP A 91 7.10 6.25 12.06
C ASP A 91 8.33 6.73 11.28
N ALA A 92 8.89 7.84 11.71
CA ALA A 92 10.16 8.34 11.21
C ALA A 92 11.34 7.47 11.69
N LEU A 93 12.48 7.56 11.04
CA LEU A 93 13.75 7.12 11.58
C LEU A 93 14.22 8.13 12.64
N THR A 94 14.98 7.65 13.64
CA THR A 94 15.73 8.57 14.49
C THR A 94 16.96 9.02 13.72
N ALA A 95 17.12 10.34 13.55
CA ALA A 95 18.35 10.95 13.04
C ALA A 95 19.25 11.30 14.22
N PHE A 96 20.53 10.96 14.11
CA PHE A 96 21.52 11.13 15.16
C PHE A 96 22.60 12.13 14.76
N LYS A 97 23.08 12.89 15.73
CA LYS A 97 24.26 13.74 15.55
C LYS A 97 25.53 12.89 15.69
N LEU A 98 26.47 13.09 14.79
CA LEU A 98 27.80 12.50 14.85
C LEU A 98 28.78 13.51 15.45
N VAL A 99 29.72 12.99 16.25
CA VAL A 99 30.81 13.77 16.84
C VAL A 99 32.11 13.03 16.60
N GLU A 100 33.10 13.73 16.06
CA GLU A 100 34.45 13.22 15.84
C GLU A 100 35.38 13.76 16.92
N LYS A 101 36.03 12.90 17.68
CA LYS A 101 37.00 13.28 18.70
C LYS A 101 37.95 12.10 19.00
N ASP A 102 39.15 12.42 19.41
CA ASP A 102 40.16 11.44 19.86
C ASP A 102 40.41 10.30 18.85
N GLY A 103 40.36 10.61 17.54
CA GLY A 103 40.56 9.65 16.47
C GLY A 103 39.39 8.66 16.25
N ALA A 104 38.25 8.86 16.89
CA ALA A 104 37.06 8.01 16.81
C ALA A 104 35.80 8.82 16.49
N VAL A 105 34.75 8.14 16.06
CA VAL A 105 33.41 8.71 15.76
C VAL A 105 32.40 8.24 16.79
N TYR A 106 31.60 9.16 17.28
CA TYR A 106 30.57 8.92 18.29
C TYR A 106 29.19 9.30 17.76
N VAL A 107 28.17 8.56 18.16
CA VAL A 107 26.76 8.94 17.96
C VAL A 107 26.20 9.52 19.26
N GLN A 108 25.52 10.69 19.15
CA GLN A 108 24.83 11.31 20.28
C GLN A 108 23.35 10.92 20.32
N GLY A 109 22.87 10.44 21.46
CA GLY A 109 21.45 10.10 21.65
C GLY A 109 21.18 9.46 23.00
N GLU A 110 19.91 9.24 23.28
CA GLU A 110 19.45 8.39 24.38
C GLU A 110 19.56 6.93 23.96
N GLU A 111 19.97 6.05 24.87
CA GLU A 111 20.14 4.61 24.62
C GLU A 111 18.91 3.98 23.98
N THR A 112 17.72 4.28 24.52
CA THR A 112 16.45 3.79 23.99
C THR A 112 16.17 4.24 22.56
N ALA A 113 16.54 5.46 22.19
CA ALA A 113 16.39 5.99 20.83
C ALA A 113 17.36 5.31 19.86
N ILE A 114 18.61 5.07 20.28
CA ILE A 114 19.63 4.36 19.47
C ILE A 114 19.21 2.91 19.25
N LYS A 115 18.79 2.20 20.30
CA LYS A 115 18.33 0.80 20.20
C LYS A 115 17.08 0.65 19.35
N SER A 116 16.12 1.59 19.45
CA SER A 116 14.89 1.54 18.64
C SER A 116 15.12 1.96 17.19
N GLY A 117 15.98 2.92 16.94
CA GLY A 117 16.26 3.50 15.63
C GLY A 117 15.05 4.20 14.98
N ARG A 118 13.90 4.30 15.70
CA ARG A 118 12.65 4.83 15.19
C ARG A 118 12.07 5.91 16.10
N ARG A 119 11.34 6.84 15.52
CA ARG A 119 10.69 7.95 16.21
C ARG A 119 9.21 8.03 15.79
N LYS A 120 8.30 7.91 16.76
CA LYS A 120 6.87 8.15 16.52
C LYS A 120 6.65 9.60 16.07
N PRO A 121 5.68 9.86 15.17
CA PRO A 121 5.33 11.21 14.80
C PRO A 121 4.84 12.00 16.01
N ASN A 122 5.20 13.28 16.10
CA ASN A 122 4.66 14.16 17.11
C ASN A 122 3.27 14.63 16.66
N VAL A 123 2.24 13.92 17.12
CA VAL A 123 0.84 14.21 16.78
C VAL A 123 0.06 14.83 17.94
N ARG A 124 0.73 15.06 19.10
CA ARG A 124 0.04 15.69 20.25
C ARG A 124 -0.50 17.05 19.84
N CYS A 125 -1.79 17.21 20.01
CA CYS A 125 -2.51 18.42 19.61
C CYS A 125 -3.43 18.88 20.75
N ARG A 126 -3.37 20.18 21.03
CA ARG A 126 -4.44 20.86 21.75
C ARG A 126 -5.31 21.55 20.71
N VAL A 127 -6.54 21.09 20.56
CA VAL A 127 -7.48 21.70 19.62
C VAL A 127 -7.67 23.17 19.98
N SER A 128 -7.39 24.06 19.04
CA SER A 128 -7.43 25.52 19.23
C SER A 128 -8.78 26.14 18.83
N SER A 129 -9.61 25.39 18.10
CA SER A 129 -10.94 25.83 17.64
C SER A 129 -11.94 24.71 17.84
N THR A 130 -13.16 25.08 18.26
CA THR A 130 -14.31 24.17 18.31
C THR A 130 -15.30 24.45 17.19
N SER A 131 -14.94 25.37 16.27
CA SER A 131 -15.80 25.75 15.13
C SER A 131 -15.92 24.61 14.13
N ASP A 132 -17.14 24.32 13.70
CA ASP A 132 -17.39 23.37 12.62
C ASP A 132 -16.79 23.83 11.28
N ALA A 133 -16.58 25.13 11.09
CA ALA A 133 -15.92 25.67 9.92
C ALA A 133 -14.43 25.24 9.81
N ASP A 134 -13.81 24.91 10.95
CA ASP A 134 -12.43 24.42 11.03
C ASP A 134 -12.35 22.89 11.12
N ARG A 135 -13.50 22.20 11.21
CA ARG A 135 -13.56 20.74 11.34
C ARG A 135 -13.21 20.04 10.05
N VAL A 136 -12.32 19.05 10.13
CA VAL A 136 -12.12 18.06 9.07
C VAL A 136 -12.92 16.81 9.41
N VAL A 137 -13.84 16.42 8.53
CA VAL A 137 -14.53 15.13 8.61
C VAL A 137 -13.92 14.18 7.58
N VAL A 138 -13.54 12.98 8.03
CA VAL A 138 -13.01 11.92 7.17
C VAL A 138 -13.98 10.76 7.17
N VAL A 139 -14.44 10.33 6.00
CA VAL A 139 -15.35 9.19 5.85
C VAL A 139 -14.59 7.97 5.39
N GLY A 140 -14.49 6.96 6.24
CA GLY A 140 -13.74 5.72 6.04
C GLY A 140 -12.58 5.59 7.02
N GLY A 141 -12.16 4.35 7.34
CA GLY A 141 -11.12 4.01 8.32
C GLY A 141 -9.89 3.32 7.71
N GLY A 142 -9.57 3.57 6.42
CA GLY A 142 -8.49 2.89 5.70
C GLY A 142 -7.13 3.60 5.74
N SER A 143 -6.24 3.19 4.83
CA SER A 143 -4.87 3.75 4.72
C SER A 143 -4.85 5.23 4.32
N GLY A 144 -5.77 5.64 3.46
CA GLY A 144 -5.90 7.06 3.12
C GLY A 144 -6.22 7.91 4.33
N THR A 145 -7.10 7.43 5.21
CA THR A 145 -7.46 8.10 6.45
C THR A 145 -6.26 8.27 7.38
N ILE A 146 -5.48 7.19 7.63
CA ILE A 146 -4.31 7.31 8.52
C ILE A 146 -3.27 8.26 7.94
N GLY A 147 -3.05 8.24 6.61
CA GLY A 147 -2.18 9.20 5.93
C GLY A 147 -2.65 10.65 6.10
N ALA A 148 -3.96 10.89 5.97
CA ALA A 148 -4.56 12.22 6.10
C ALA A 148 -4.49 12.74 7.55
N VAL A 149 -4.94 11.96 8.54
CA VAL A 149 -5.05 12.46 9.93
C VAL A 149 -3.69 12.63 10.60
N GLU A 150 -2.74 11.70 10.36
CA GLU A 150 -1.36 11.87 10.84
C GLU A 150 -0.67 13.03 10.12
N GLY A 151 -0.87 13.16 8.81
CA GLY A 151 -0.32 14.26 8.02
C GLY A 151 -0.83 15.63 8.49
N LEU A 152 -2.13 15.76 8.79
CA LEU A 152 -2.72 16.97 9.36
C LEU A 152 -2.09 17.33 10.69
N ARG A 153 -1.97 16.38 11.62
CA ARG A 153 -1.39 16.63 12.95
C ARG A 153 0.10 16.93 12.90
N ALA A 154 0.85 16.16 12.14
CA ALA A 154 2.29 16.38 11.95
C ALA A 154 2.59 17.73 11.29
N GLY A 155 1.71 18.18 10.39
CA GLY A 155 1.80 19.49 9.74
C GLY A 155 1.25 20.66 10.56
N GLY A 156 0.80 20.44 11.82
CA GLY A 156 0.37 21.48 12.74
C GLY A 156 -1.09 21.89 12.63
N PHE A 157 -1.93 21.15 11.89
CA PHE A 157 -3.36 21.43 11.88
C PHE A 157 -3.96 21.25 13.28
N SER A 158 -4.56 22.33 13.82
CA SER A 158 -5.10 22.39 15.20
C SER A 158 -6.64 22.43 15.28
N GLY A 159 -7.34 22.31 14.15
CA GLY A 159 -8.80 22.17 14.11
C GLY A 159 -9.27 20.79 14.55
N PRO A 160 -10.58 20.61 14.83
CA PRO A 160 -11.16 19.30 15.13
C PRO A 160 -11.03 18.33 13.95
N ILE A 161 -10.77 17.04 14.24
CA ILE A 161 -10.79 15.96 13.25
C ILE A 161 -11.74 14.88 13.73
N THR A 162 -12.72 14.52 12.89
CA THR A 162 -13.66 13.43 13.13
C THR A 162 -13.55 12.41 12.01
N VAL A 163 -13.27 11.17 12.36
CA VAL A 163 -13.26 10.03 11.42
C VAL A 163 -14.53 9.22 11.65
N ILE A 164 -15.30 9.01 10.57
CA ILE A 164 -16.52 8.18 10.62
C ILE A 164 -16.24 6.89 9.86
N THR A 165 -16.35 5.75 10.53
CA THR A 165 -16.07 4.44 9.94
C THR A 165 -17.06 3.39 10.43
N LYS A 166 -17.51 2.50 9.53
CA LYS A 166 -18.45 1.43 9.85
C LYS A 166 -17.79 0.11 10.25
N GLU A 167 -16.48 0.07 10.35
CA GLU A 167 -15.76 -1.21 10.48
C GLU A 167 -15.63 -1.70 11.92
N GLY A 168 -15.93 -0.87 12.94
CA GLY A 168 -15.87 -1.25 14.37
C GLY A 168 -14.44 -1.42 14.90
N TYR A 169 -13.42 -0.94 14.17
CA TYR A 169 -12.03 -0.95 14.61
C TYR A 169 -11.25 0.23 14.03
N LEU A 170 -10.11 0.55 14.65
CA LEU A 170 -9.18 1.59 14.21
C LEU A 170 -8.45 1.16 12.91
N PRO A 171 -7.81 2.09 12.17
CA PRO A 171 -7.10 1.77 10.94
C PRO A 171 -6.13 0.60 11.09
N ILE A 172 -6.27 -0.39 10.22
CA ILE A 172 -5.49 -1.63 10.20
C ILE A 172 -4.62 -1.75 8.97
N ASP A 173 -3.60 -2.58 9.04
CA ASP A 173 -2.83 -3.06 7.90
C ASP A 173 -3.62 -4.12 7.12
N ARG A 174 -4.46 -3.68 6.16
CA ARG A 174 -5.26 -4.59 5.34
C ARG A 174 -4.42 -5.54 4.50
N THR A 175 -3.18 -5.19 4.21
CA THR A 175 -2.31 -6.03 3.39
C THR A 175 -2.03 -7.39 4.05
N LYS A 176 -2.17 -7.47 5.37
CA LYS A 176 -2.03 -8.72 6.14
C LYS A 176 -3.24 -9.65 6.03
N LEU A 177 -4.41 -9.15 5.61
CA LEU A 177 -5.62 -9.96 5.53
C LEU A 177 -5.51 -11.05 4.46
N SER A 178 -5.01 -10.72 3.27
CA SER A 178 -4.84 -11.70 2.18
C SER A 178 -3.54 -12.52 2.28
N LYS A 179 -2.47 -11.91 2.85
CA LYS A 179 -1.14 -12.55 2.90
C LYS A 179 -0.97 -13.50 4.08
N ALA A 180 -1.68 -13.27 5.18
CA ALA A 180 -1.51 -14.03 6.42
C ALA A 180 -2.84 -14.45 7.07
N LEU A 181 -3.99 -14.14 6.46
CA LEU A 181 -5.33 -14.35 7.04
C LEU A 181 -5.40 -13.87 8.50
N LEU A 182 -4.81 -12.71 8.76
CA LEU A 182 -4.72 -12.14 10.10
C LEU A 182 -6.13 -11.74 10.58
N THR A 183 -6.53 -12.25 11.74
CA THR A 183 -7.84 -11.99 12.37
C THR A 183 -7.76 -11.24 13.70
N ASP A 184 -6.56 -11.14 14.27
CA ASP A 184 -6.31 -10.42 15.51
C ASP A 184 -6.19 -8.93 15.23
N VAL A 185 -7.17 -8.15 15.70
CA VAL A 185 -7.23 -6.70 15.52
C VAL A 185 -6.02 -5.99 16.11
N ASN A 186 -5.51 -6.45 17.27
CA ASN A 186 -4.37 -5.80 17.94
C ASN A 186 -3.06 -5.95 17.15
N LYS A 187 -2.93 -7.05 16.39
CA LYS A 187 -1.79 -7.28 15.50
C LYS A 187 -1.94 -6.59 14.14
N ALA A 188 -3.18 -6.24 13.79
CA ALA A 188 -3.48 -5.58 12.52
C ALA A 188 -3.44 -4.05 12.63
N GLN A 189 -3.78 -3.47 13.78
CA GLN A 189 -3.81 -2.01 13.98
C GLN A 189 -2.42 -1.37 13.86
N TRP A 190 -2.37 -0.22 13.19
CA TRP A 190 -1.17 0.61 13.11
C TRP A 190 -0.93 1.45 14.35
N ARG A 191 -2.03 1.95 14.94
CA ARG A 191 -2.06 2.84 16.10
C ARG A 191 -3.12 2.38 17.06
N ASP A 192 -2.84 2.53 18.33
CA ASP A 192 -3.79 2.28 19.42
C ASP A 192 -4.72 3.49 19.67
N ALA A 193 -5.72 3.29 20.51
CA ALA A 193 -6.69 4.33 20.85
C ALA A 193 -6.03 5.52 21.58
N GLU A 194 -5.01 5.27 22.40
CA GLU A 194 -4.29 6.32 23.12
C GLU A 194 -3.55 7.26 22.18
N PHE A 195 -2.96 6.73 21.10
CA PHE A 195 -2.34 7.53 20.05
C PHE A 195 -3.35 8.53 19.46
N PHE A 196 -4.51 8.06 19.02
CA PHE A 196 -5.53 8.94 18.41
C PHE A 196 -6.12 9.92 19.43
N LYS A 197 -6.32 9.51 20.66
CA LYS A 197 -6.76 10.38 21.76
C LYS A 197 -5.74 11.49 22.02
N SER A 198 -4.45 11.16 22.09
CA SER A 198 -3.38 12.16 22.28
C SER A 198 -3.28 13.13 21.10
N ALA A 199 -3.66 12.69 19.91
CA ALA A 199 -3.76 13.49 18.70
C ALA A 199 -5.06 14.30 18.60
N SER A 200 -5.99 14.17 19.54
CA SER A 200 -7.34 14.78 19.51
C SER A 200 -8.06 14.46 18.17
N ILE A 201 -8.06 13.18 17.80
CA ILE A 201 -8.78 12.65 16.64
C ILE A 201 -9.93 11.79 17.16
N ASP A 202 -11.15 12.17 16.84
CA ASP A 202 -12.36 11.46 17.26
C ASP A 202 -12.74 10.41 16.21
N PHE A 203 -13.00 9.17 16.68
CA PHE A 203 -13.54 8.10 15.85
C PHE A 203 -15.01 7.87 16.20
N VAL A 204 -15.87 7.90 15.17
CA VAL A 204 -17.29 7.58 15.25
C VAL A 204 -17.52 6.29 14.47
N GLU A 205 -17.98 5.25 15.18
CA GLU A 205 -18.40 3.99 14.57
C GLU A 205 -19.83 4.14 14.05
N ASP A 206 -19.96 4.50 12.78
CA ASP A 206 -21.23 4.59 12.07
C ASP A 206 -21.02 4.54 10.55
N GLU A 207 -22.09 4.35 9.79
CA GLU A 207 -22.08 4.34 8.33
C GLU A 207 -22.65 5.65 7.78
N VAL A 208 -21.86 6.39 6.99
CA VAL A 208 -22.34 7.57 6.26
C VAL A 208 -23.29 7.14 5.15
N THR A 209 -24.48 7.71 5.14
CA THR A 209 -25.55 7.39 4.20
C THR A 209 -25.89 8.54 3.24
N ASP A 210 -25.50 9.77 3.58
CA ASP A 210 -25.75 10.96 2.74
C ASP A 210 -24.73 12.07 3.01
N VAL A 211 -24.54 12.92 2.01
CA VAL A 211 -23.71 14.13 2.04
C VAL A 211 -24.50 15.34 1.58
N ASP A 212 -24.72 16.29 2.47
CA ASP A 212 -25.34 17.58 2.17
C ASP A 212 -24.25 18.63 1.94
N LEU A 213 -23.93 18.88 0.67
CA LEU A 213 -22.89 19.86 0.28
C LEU A 213 -23.30 21.31 0.57
N SER A 214 -24.59 21.61 0.57
CA SER A 214 -25.11 22.97 0.79
C SER A 214 -24.95 23.38 2.26
N ASN A 215 -25.26 22.45 3.17
CA ASN A 215 -25.14 22.66 4.61
C ASN A 215 -23.81 22.15 5.17
N LYS A 216 -22.88 21.69 4.31
CA LYS A 216 -21.59 21.09 4.70
C LYS A 216 -21.74 20.07 5.84
N SER A 217 -22.58 19.07 5.64
CA SER A 217 -22.78 18.00 6.63
C SER A 217 -22.84 16.63 6.00
N VAL A 218 -22.49 15.60 6.78
CA VAL A 218 -22.74 14.21 6.45
C VAL A 218 -23.76 13.64 7.41
N THR A 219 -24.64 12.77 6.92
CA THR A 219 -25.64 12.07 7.73
C THR A 219 -25.27 10.61 7.82
N THR A 220 -25.34 10.05 9.02
CA THR A 220 -25.03 8.64 9.27
C THR A 220 -26.30 7.80 9.40
N LYS A 221 -26.13 6.48 9.40
CA LYS A 221 -27.23 5.50 9.50
C LYS A 221 -28.00 5.60 10.81
N SER A 222 -27.35 6.01 11.89
CA SER A 222 -28.03 6.31 13.18
C SER A 222 -28.87 7.59 13.14
N GLY A 223 -28.78 8.39 12.07
CA GLY A 223 -29.42 9.68 11.93
C GLY A 223 -28.61 10.86 12.46
N ALA A 224 -27.41 10.63 12.98
CA ALA A 224 -26.53 11.69 13.43
C ALA A 224 -26.01 12.53 12.24
N LYS A 225 -25.85 13.84 12.48
CA LYS A 225 -25.30 14.77 11.48
C LYS A 225 -23.96 15.31 11.99
N HIS A 226 -22.97 15.33 11.11
CA HIS A 226 -21.64 15.86 11.38
C HIS A 226 -21.33 16.97 10.38
N THR A 227 -21.22 18.19 10.85
CA THR A 227 -20.85 19.36 10.07
C THR A 227 -19.34 19.42 9.85
N TYR A 228 -18.91 20.00 8.73
CA TYR A 228 -17.49 20.09 8.35
C TYR A 228 -17.12 21.42 7.71
N GLY A 229 -15.90 21.85 7.91
CA GLY A 229 -15.23 22.83 7.06
C GLY A 229 -14.58 22.20 5.84
N LYS A 230 -13.96 21.02 6.03
CA LYS A 230 -13.37 20.18 4.98
C LYS A 230 -13.86 18.74 5.10
N LEU A 231 -14.14 18.11 3.96
CA LEU A 231 -14.60 16.70 3.89
C LEU A 231 -13.58 15.88 3.09
N ILE A 232 -13.14 14.76 3.66
CA ILE A 232 -12.28 13.80 2.98
C ILE A 232 -13.06 12.49 2.83
N LEU A 233 -13.38 12.11 1.60
CA LEU A 233 -14.00 10.84 1.26
C LEU A 233 -12.90 9.79 1.03
N ALA A 234 -12.85 8.77 1.88
CA ALA A 234 -11.82 7.72 1.89
C ALA A 234 -12.44 6.33 2.11
N THR A 235 -13.61 6.11 1.52
CA THR A 235 -14.44 4.91 1.75
C THR A 235 -13.88 3.64 1.12
N GLY A 236 -12.91 3.77 0.20
CA GLY A 236 -12.25 2.63 -0.43
C GLY A 236 -13.14 1.86 -1.41
N GLY A 237 -12.91 0.56 -1.54
CA GLY A 237 -13.66 -0.30 -2.47
C GLY A 237 -14.56 -1.30 -1.78
N THR A 238 -15.67 -1.63 -2.42
CA THR A 238 -16.58 -2.72 -2.05
C THR A 238 -16.27 -3.93 -2.92
N PRO A 239 -15.98 -5.11 -2.34
CA PRO A 239 -15.76 -6.33 -3.11
C PRO A 239 -16.97 -6.66 -4.00
N ARG A 240 -16.69 -7.10 -5.21
CA ARG A 240 -17.74 -7.53 -6.14
C ARG A 240 -18.21 -8.94 -5.80
N ASN A 241 -19.51 -9.13 -5.88
CA ASN A 241 -20.14 -10.45 -5.87
C ASN A 241 -20.44 -10.90 -7.29
N LEU A 242 -20.61 -12.21 -7.50
CA LEU A 242 -21.03 -12.77 -8.77
C LEU A 242 -22.57 -12.82 -8.83
N PRO A 243 -23.21 -12.20 -9.85
CA PRO A 243 -24.66 -12.25 -10.02
C PRO A 243 -25.11 -13.56 -10.71
N LEU A 244 -24.51 -14.69 -10.31
CA LEU A 244 -24.80 -16.01 -10.87
C LEU A 244 -25.61 -16.84 -9.88
N GLN A 245 -26.26 -17.90 -10.40
CA GLN A 245 -27.07 -18.82 -9.60
C GLN A 245 -26.21 -19.44 -8.48
N GLY A 246 -26.74 -19.47 -7.27
CA GLY A 246 -26.10 -20.01 -6.08
C GLY A 246 -25.24 -19.02 -5.32
N PHE A 247 -24.55 -18.08 -5.99
CA PHE A 247 -23.56 -17.19 -5.36
C PHE A 247 -24.13 -16.18 -4.36
N LYS A 248 -25.42 -15.88 -4.43
CA LYS A 248 -26.06 -14.93 -3.50
C LYS A 248 -26.79 -15.59 -2.35
N VAL A 249 -27.03 -16.91 -2.45
CA VAL A 249 -27.92 -17.61 -1.52
C VAL A 249 -27.24 -18.74 -0.75
N LEU A 250 -26.17 -19.31 -1.28
CA LEU A 250 -25.42 -20.35 -0.61
C LEU A 250 -24.45 -19.77 0.43
N GLU A 251 -24.36 -20.45 1.55
CA GLU A 251 -23.38 -20.15 2.60
C GLU A 251 -21.96 -20.62 2.19
N ASN A 252 -20.95 -20.22 2.92
CA ASN A 252 -19.53 -20.49 2.67
C ASN A 252 -19.01 -19.93 1.33
N ILE A 253 -19.63 -18.88 0.82
CA ILE A 253 -19.14 -18.07 -0.29
C ILE A 253 -18.73 -16.71 0.27
N PHE A 254 -17.44 -16.37 0.17
CA PHE A 254 -16.85 -15.24 0.86
C PHE A 254 -16.22 -14.24 -0.10
N VAL A 255 -16.16 -13.00 0.34
CA VAL A 255 -15.27 -11.94 -0.17
C VAL A 255 -14.24 -11.62 0.91
N LEU A 256 -13.15 -10.93 0.56
CA LEU A 256 -12.17 -10.46 1.54
C LEU A 256 -11.97 -8.95 1.41
N ARG A 257 -12.34 -8.20 2.46
CA ARG A 257 -12.09 -6.77 2.58
C ARG A 257 -11.77 -6.34 4.01
N SER A 258 -12.40 -6.94 5.00
CA SER A 258 -12.37 -6.55 6.40
C SER A 258 -11.80 -7.66 7.29
N LEU A 259 -11.46 -7.34 8.56
CA LEU A 259 -11.13 -8.35 9.57
C LEU A 259 -12.28 -9.34 9.79
N HIS A 260 -13.52 -8.87 9.69
CA HIS A 260 -14.70 -9.72 9.81
C HIS A 260 -14.78 -10.76 8.69
N ASP A 261 -14.42 -10.37 7.45
CA ASP A 261 -14.36 -11.30 6.32
C ASP A 261 -13.23 -12.32 6.51
N ALA A 262 -12.03 -11.86 6.90
CA ALA A 262 -10.91 -12.75 7.19
C ALA A 262 -11.28 -13.77 8.28
N LYS A 263 -11.95 -13.33 9.35
CA LYS A 263 -12.41 -14.21 10.41
C LYS A 263 -13.40 -15.26 9.90
N LYS A 264 -14.40 -14.86 9.12
CA LYS A 264 -15.37 -15.82 8.52
C LYS A 264 -14.68 -16.87 7.64
N ILE A 265 -13.69 -16.46 6.85
CA ILE A 265 -12.91 -17.37 6.01
C ILE A 265 -12.12 -18.36 6.89
N VAL A 266 -11.41 -17.87 7.90
CA VAL A 266 -10.64 -18.70 8.83
C VAL A 266 -11.54 -19.67 9.59
N ASP A 267 -12.68 -19.21 10.10
CA ASP A 267 -13.66 -20.04 10.81
C ASP A 267 -14.22 -21.15 9.87
N ALA A 268 -14.47 -20.84 8.59
CA ALA A 268 -14.94 -21.83 7.60
C ALA A 268 -13.87 -22.84 7.17
N ILE A 269 -12.60 -22.43 7.11
CA ILE A 269 -11.47 -23.33 6.86
C ILE A 269 -11.31 -24.31 8.02
N GLY A 270 -11.45 -23.83 9.26
CA GLY A 270 -11.23 -24.64 10.46
C GLY A 270 -9.77 -25.11 10.55
N GLU A 271 -9.56 -26.43 10.84
CA GLU A 271 -8.20 -26.92 11.03
C GLU A 271 -7.44 -27.08 9.70
N LYS A 272 -7.91 -27.95 8.79
CA LYS A 272 -7.28 -28.23 7.49
C LYS A 272 -8.11 -29.19 6.63
N GLY A 273 -7.61 -29.48 5.43
CA GLY A 273 -8.17 -30.53 4.55
C GLY A 273 -9.38 -30.06 3.74
N LYS A 274 -9.62 -28.76 3.64
CA LYS A 274 -10.74 -28.19 2.89
C LYS A 274 -10.44 -28.13 1.38
N LYS A 275 -11.50 -28.25 0.59
CA LYS A 275 -11.51 -27.95 -0.84
C LYS A 275 -11.91 -26.48 -1.01
N ILE A 276 -10.95 -25.64 -1.34
CA ILE A 276 -11.13 -24.20 -1.49
C ILE A 276 -11.15 -23.84 -2.97
N VAL A 277 -12.24 -23.25 -3.44
CA VAL A 277 -12.31 -22.72 -4.80
C VAL A 277 -12.21 -21.20 -4.74
N ILE A 278 -11.21 -20.64 -5.43
CA ILE A 278 -11.02 -19.20 -5.56
C ILE A 278 -11.43 -18.77 -6.96
N VAL A 279 -12.40 -17.87 -7.05
CA VAL A 279 -12.85 -17.31 -8.32
C VAL A 279 -12.18 -15.96 -8.55
N GLY A 280 -11.32 -15.90 -9.56
CA GLY A 280 -10.51 -14.75 -9.91
C GLY A 280 -9.02 -14.98 -9.65
N SER A 281 -8.21 -14.95 -10.73
CA SER A 281 -6.74 -15.07 -10.71
C SER A 281 -6.06 -13.70 -10.47
N SER A 282 -6.65 -12.88 -9.58
CA SER A 282 -6.16 -11.56 -9.17
C SER A 282 -5.11 -11.67 -8.05
N PHE A 283 -4.44 -10.55 -7.71
CA PHE A 283 -3.46 -10.53 -6.61
C PHE A 283 -4.04 -11.07 -5.30
N ILE A 284 -5.21 -10.60 -4.88
CA ILE A 284 -5.85 -11.05 -3.63
C ILE A 284 -6.22 -12.55 -3.72
N GLY A 285 -6.78 -12.98 -4.85
CA GLY A 285 -7.09 -14.41 -5.07
C GLY A 285 -5.85 -15.30 -4.97
N LEU A 286 -4.75 -14.90 -5.60
CA LEU A 286 -3.50 -15.66 -5.58
C LEU A 286 -2.79 -15.62 -4.22
N GLU A 287 -2.85 -14.51 -3.50
CA GLU A 287 -2.35 -14.40 -2.12
C GLU A 287 -3.10 -15.36 -1.19
N LEU A 288 -4.42 -15.40 -1.29
CA LEU A 288 -5.25 -16.31 -0.53
C LEU A 288 -4.97 -17.78 -0.91
N ALA A 289 -4.82 -18.06 -2.22
CA ALA A 289 -4.43 -19.39 -2.68
C ALA A 289 -3.10 -19.82 -2.06
N ASN A 290 -2.10 -18.95 -2.10
CA ASN A 290 -0.78 -19.19 -1.52
C ASN A 290 -0.84 -19.37 0.01
N ALA A 291 -1.63 -18.56 0.70
CA ALA A 291 -1.75 -18.60 2.17
C ALA A 291 -2.48 -19.84 2.69
N THR A 292 -3.32 -20.47 1.86
CA THR A 292 -4.16 -21.61 2.27
C THR A 292 -3.72 -22.97 1.70
N ALA A 293 -2.84 -22.99 0.71
CA ALA A 293 -2.49 -24.21 -0.03
C ALA A 293 -1.73 -25.26 0.80
N ALA A 294 -1.01 -24.85 1.85
CA ALA A 294 -0.19 -25.80 2.63
C ALA A 294 -1.01 -26.90 3.29
N ASP A 295 -2.23 -26.58 3.74
CA ASP A 295 -3.08 -27.47 4.51
C ASP A 295 -4.40 -27.83 3.79
N ASN A 296 -4.62 -27.32 2.57
CA ASN A 296 -5.89 -27.45 1.85
C ASN A 296 -5.68 -27.78 0.37
N THR A 297 -6.73 -28.30 -0.28
CA THR A 297 -6.77 -28.43 -1.74
C THR A 297 -7.32 -27.15 -2.34
N VAL A 298 -6.50 -26.39 -3.07
CA VAL A 298 -6.87 -25.09 -3.61
C VAL A 298 -6.97 -25.12 -5.13
N SER A 299 -8.09 -24.64 -5.65
CA SER A 299 -8.35 -24.45 -7.07
C SER A 299 -8.62 -22.98 -7.37
N VAL A 300 -7.94 -22.41 -8.38
CA VAL A 300 -8.12 -21.03 -8.84
C VAL A 300 -8.75 -21.04 -10.23
N ILE A 301 -9.84 -20.29 -10.39
CA ILE A 301 -10.53 -20.11 -11.67
C ILE A 301 -10.21 -18.70 -12.18
N GLY A 302 -9.76 -18.61 -13.44
CA GLY A 302 -9.45 -17.34 -14.12
C GLY A 302 -9.97 -17.28 -15.55
N MET A 303 -10.44 -16.12 -15.98
CA MET A 303 -10.88 -15.89 -17.37
C MET A 303 -9.71 -15.65 -18.31
N GLU A 304 -8.58 -15.24 -17.79
CA GLU A 304 -7.34 -14.97 -18.53
C GLU A 304 -6.59 -16.27 -18.85
N SER A 305 -5.69 -16.25 -19.83
CA SER A 305 -4.91 -17.43 -20.24
C SER A 305 -3.80 -17.78 -19.23
N VAL A 306 -3.34 -16.79 -18.47
CA VAL A 306 -2.42 -16.92 -17.34
C VAL A 306 -2.88 -15.98 -16.21
N PRO A 307 -2.55 -16.24 -14.95
CA PRO A 307 -2.92 -15.34 -13.86
C PRO A 307 -2.24 -13.97 -14.04
N LEU A 308 -2.94 -12.89 -13.64
CA LEU A 308 -2.46 -11.50 -13.70
C LEU A 308 -2.06 -11.02 -15.11
N GLU A 309 -2.53 -11.65 -16.18
CA GLU A 309 -2.15 -11.35 -17.56
C GLU A 309 -2.30 -9.87 -17.92
N ARG A 310 -3.40 -9.23 -17.49
CA ARG A 310 -3.66 -7.80 -17.78
C ARG A 310 -2.65 -6.83 -17.17
N VAL A 311 -2.05 -7.20 -16.04
CA VAL A 311 -1.14 -6.32 -15.30
C VAL A 311 0.31 -6.66 -15.60
N LEU A 312 0.64 -7.97 -15.61
CA LEU A 312 2.01 -8.45 -15.67
C LEU A 312 2.39 -9.10 -17.02
N GLY A 313 1.42 -9.29 -17.92
CA GLY A 313 1.66 -9.97 -19.20
C GLY A 313 1.76 -11.49 -19.08
N LYS A 314 1.87 -12.15 -20.24
CA LYS A 314 1.85 -13.61 -20.33
C LYS A 314 3.09 -14.27 -19.75
N GLU A 315 4.26 -13.74 -20.02
CA GLU A 315 5.54 -14.31 -19.63
C GLU A 315 5.68 -14.34 -18.10
N VAL A 316 5.41 -13.22 -17.45
CA VAL A 316 5.48 -13.11 -16.00
C VAL A 316 4.35 -13.92 -15.36
N GLY A 317 3.12 -13.81 -15.88
CA GLY A 317 1.97 -14.57 -15.38
C GLY A 317 2.17 -16.08 -15.43
N ALA A 318 2.71 -16.61 -16.53
CA ALA A 318 3.02 -18.04 -16.70
C ALA A 318 4.11 -18.51 -15.71
N GLY A 319 5.13 -17.69 -15.47
CA GLY A 319 6.17 -18.00 -14.48
C GLY A 319 5.60 -18.07 -13.06
N LEU A 320 4.76 -17.11 -12.68
CA LEU A 320 4.09 -17.10 -11.37
C LEU A 320 3.12 -18.28 -11.22
N GLN A 321 2.36 -18.64 -12.27
CA GLN A 321 1.51 -19.82 -12.30
C GLN A 321 2.31 -21.08 -11.98
N LYS A 322 3.41 -21.32 -12.70
CA LYS A 322 4.28 -22.49 -12.49
C LYS A 322 4.79 -22.57 -11.05
N GLY A 323 5.18 -21.45 -10.47
CA GLY A 323 5.60 -21.39 -9.07
C GLY A 323 4.49 -21.76 -8.09
N LEU A 324 3.25 -21.31 -8.34
CA LEU A 324 2.08 -21.60 -7.50
C LEU A 324 1.60 -23.05 -7.69
N GLU A 325 1.64 -23.59 -8.90
CA GLU A 325 1.38 -25.01 -9.19
C GLU A 325 2.36 -25.92 -8.44
N GLY A 326 3.63 -25.50 -8.32
CA GLY A 326 4.64 -26.18 -7.50
C GLY A 326 4.30 -26.26 -6.01
N LYS A 327 3.37 -25.44 -5.52
CA LYS A 327 2.78 -25.49 -4.16
C LYS A 327 1.48 -26.30 -4.09
N GLY A 328 1.08 -26.97 -5.16
CA GLY A 328 -0.11 -27.82 -5.23
C GLY A 328 -1.40 -27.07 -5.59
N ILE A 329 -1.32 -25.78 -5.95
CA ILE A 329 -2.48 -25.01 -6.40
C ILE A 329 -2.85 -25.42 -7.82
N LYS A 330 -4.14 -25.72 -8.06
CA LYS A 330 -4.66 -26.07 -9.38
C LYS A 330 -5.27 -24.85 -10.07
N PHE A 331 -4.97 -24.65 -11.35
CA PHE A 331 -5.51 -23.56 -12.15
C PHE A 331 -6.49 -24.06 -13.20
N TYR A 332 -7.61 -23.35 -13.32
CA TYR A 332 -8.63 -23.48 -14.35
C TYR A 332 -8.72 -22.11 -15.05
N LEU A 333 -7.89 -21.93 -16.07
CA LEU A 333 -7.72 -20.68 -16.80
C LEU A 333 -8.47 -20.70 -18.13
N SER A 334 -8.65 -19.50 -18.74
CA SER A 334 -9.58 -19.32 -19.88
C SER A 334 -10.97 -19.92 -19.57
N ALA A 335 -11.36 -19.94 -18.32
CA ALA A 335 -12.56 -20.58 -17.80
C ALA A 335 -13.52 -19.55 -17.20
N SER A 336 -14.80 -19.81 -17.33
CA SER A 336 -15.86 -18.98 -16.75
C SER A 336 -16.76 -19.81 -15.87
N VAL A 337 -17.12 -19.25 -14.72
CA VAL A 337 -18.09 -19.85 -13.82
C VAL A 337 -19.49 -19.75 -14.41
N GLU A 338 -20.31 -20.81 -14.28
CA GLU A 338 -21.72 -20.84 -14.63
C GLU A 338 -22.60 -20.66 -13.39
N LYS A 339 -22.40 -21.49 -12.36
CA LYS A 339 -23.19 -21.48 -11.12
C LYS A 339 -22.44 -22.09 -9.95
N ALA A 340 -22.94 -21.86 -8.74
CA ALA A 340 -22.60 -22.63 -7.55
C ALA A 340 -23.75 -23.56 -7.19
N GLU A 341 -23.43 -24.77 -6.75
CA GLU A 341 -24.40 -25.79 -6.36
C GLU A 341 -24.32 -26.10 -4.87
N PRO A 342 -25.46 -26.42 -4.22
CA PRO A 342 -25.48 -26.73 -2.80
C PRO A 342 -24.76 -28.04 -2.51
N SER A 343 -24.28 -28.17 -1.29
CA SER A 343 -23.76 -29.43 -0.74
C SER A 343 -24.88 -30.45 -0.56
N ALA A 344 -24.66 -31.69 -0.97
CA ALA A 344 -25.63 -32.77 -0.77
C ALA A 344 -25.83 -33.09 0.72
N SER A 345 -24.77 -32.94 1.54
CA SER A 345 -24.81 -33.24 2.98
C SER A 345 -25.27 -32.04 3.83
N ASN A 346 -25.09 -30.82 3.34
CA ASN A 346 -25.51 -29.57 4.03
C ASN A 346 -26.02 -28.57 2.99
N PRO A 347 -27.27 -28.67 2.51
CA PRO A 347 -27.80 -27.89 1.39
C PRO A 347 -27.72 -26.34 1.52
N PRO A 348 -27.71 -25.70 2.72
CA PRO A 348 -27.44 -24.27 2.82
C PRO A 348 -26.04 -23.87 2.36
N GLN A 349 -25.05 -24.77 2.46
CA GLN A 349 -23.67 -24.50 2.09
C GLN A 349 -23.38 -24.82 0.64
N VAL A 350 -22.36 -24.17 0.07
CA VAL A 350 -21.82 -24.53 -1.24
C VAL A 350 -21.21 -25.91 -1.19
N GLY A 351 -21.39 -26.71 -2.22
CA GLY A 351 -20.80 -28.05 -2.41
C GLY A 351 -19.94 -28.15 -3.66
N SER A 352 -20.21 -27.31 -4.67
CA SER A 352 -19.41 -27.26 -5.90
C SER A 352 -19.59 -25.97 -6.68
N VAL A 353 -18.62 -25.70 -7.54
CA VAL A 353 -18.69 -24.66 -8.59
C VAL A 353 -18.69 -25.35 -9.94
N LEU A 354 -19.67 -25.05 -10.79
CA LEU A 354 -19.77 -25.54 -12.16
C LEU A 354 -19.22 -24.47 -13.12
N LEU A 355 -18.33 -24.89 -14.00
CA LEU A 355 -17.82 -24.05 -15.09
C LEU A 355 -18.70 -24.21 -16.34
N LYS A 356 -18.61 -23.25 -17.27
CA LYS A 356 -19.40 -23.27 -18.53
C LYS A 356 -19.06 -24.43 -19.46
N ASP A 357 -17.90 -25.04 -19.31
CA ASP A 357 -17.48 -26.24 -20.04
C ASP A 357 -17.95 -27.56 -19.38
N ASN A 358 -18.82 -27.48 -18.38
CA ASN A 358 -19.32 -28.56 -17.53
C ASN A 358 -18.29 -29.16 -16.55
N THR A 359 -17.12 -28.57 -16.39
CA THR A 359 -16.18 -28.97 -15.33
C THR A 359 -16.79 -28.64 -13.97
N LYS A 360 -16.88 -29.65 -13.10
CA LYS A 360 -17.41 -29.51 -11.74
C LYS A 360 -16.27 -29.54 -10.73
N LEU A 361 -16.13 -28.47 -9.93
CA LEU A 361 -15.14 -28.34 -8.88
C LEU A 361 -15.83 -28.46 -7.53
N GLU A 362 -15.52 -29.52 -6.78
CA GLU A 362 -16.00 -29.66 -5.41
C GLU A 362 -15.43 -28.55 -4.52
N ALA A 363 -16.24 -27.99 -3.63
CA ALA A 363 -15.90 -26.88 -2.78
C ALA A 363 -16.56 -26.99 -1.40
N ASP A 364 -15.77 -26.96 -0.34
CA ASP A 364 -16.24 -26.73 1.03
C ASP A 364 -16.48 -25.23 1.29
N LEU A 365 -15.71 -24.39 0.60
CA LEU A 365 -15.89 -22.94 0.59
C LEU A 365 -15.40 -22.33 -0.72
N VAL A 366 -15.96 -21.17 -1.05
CA VAL A 366 -15.59 -20.38 -2.24
C VAL A 366 -15.17 -19.00 -1.80
N ILE A 367 -14.08 -18.46 -2.39
CA ILE A 367 -13.63 -17.10 -2.15
C ILE A 367 -13.64 -16.33 -3.46
N LEU A 368 -14.27 -15.16 -3.47
CA LEU A 368 -14.40 -14.30 -4.65
C LEU A 368 -13.29 -13.25 -4.68
N GLY A 369 -12.38 -13.40 -5.62
CA GLY A 369 -11.32 -12.43 -5.95
C GLY A 369 -11.58 -11.69 -7.26
N VAL A 370 -12.85 -11.29 -7.52
CA VAL A 370 -13.32 -10.77 -8.82
C VAL A 370 -13.31 -9.22 -8.90
N GLY A 371 -12.47 -8.59 -8.10
CA GLY A 371 -12.27 -7.15 -8.08
C GLY A 371 -13.20 -6.43 -7.11
N VAL A 372 -13.05 -5.10 -7.10
CA VAL A 372 -13.82 -4.19 -6.24
C VAL A 372 -14.51 -3.12 -7.08
N ALA A 373 -15.48 -2.44 -6.49
CA ALA A 373 -16.08 -1.22 -7.03
C ALA A 373 -15.86 -0.07 -6.04
N PRO A 374 -15.74 1.19 -6.48
CA PRO A 374 -15.70 2.32 -5.57
C PRO A 374 -16.87 2.31 -4.60
N ALA A 375 -16.59 2.48 -3.31
CA ALA A 375 -17.61 2.46 -2.24
C ALA A 375 -18.29 3.85 -2.13
N THR A 376 -19.00 4.24 -3.17
CA THR A 376 -19.67 5.55 -3.36
C THR A 376 -21.19 5.46 -3.45
N GLU A 377 -21.79 4.34 -3.06
CA GLU A 377 -23.23 4.11 -3.15
C GLU A 377 -24.05 5.21 -2.47
N PHE A 378 -23.59 5.73 -1.34
CA PHE A 378 -24.21 6.81 -0.59
C PHE A 378 -24.25 8.15 -1.35
N LEU A 379 -23.50 8.28 -2.45
CA LEU A 379 -23.47 9.47 -3.31
C LEU A 379 -24.35 9.35 -4.57
N LYS A 380 -24.88 8.17 -4.89
CA LYS A 380 -25.61 7.94 -6.14
C LYS A 380 -26.83 8.85 -6.36
N ASN A 381 -27.50 9.20 -5.28
CA ASN A 381 -28.69 10.07 -5.34
C ASN A 381 -28.36 11.55 -5.11
N ASN A 382 -27.08 11.89 -4.90
CA ASN A 382 -26.65 13.28 -4.74
C ASN A 382 -26.70 14.01 -6.07
N LYS A 383 -27.46 15.11 -6.14
CA LYS A 383 -27.69 15.86 -7.40
C LYS A 383 -26.49 16.71 -7.83
N VAL A 384 -25.53 16.93 -6.95
CA VAL A 384 -24.37 17.82 -7.17
C VAL A 384 -23.10 17.01 -7.45
N VAL A 385 -22.93 15.89 -6.76
CA VAL A 385 -21.77 15.00 -6.93
C VAL A 385 -21.93 14.24 -8.25
N ARG A 386 -20.89 14.31 -9.10
CA ARG A 386 -20.83 13.54 -10.35
C ARG A 386 -19.89 12.36 -10.16
N LEU A 387 -20.45 11.16 -10.30
CA LEU A 387 -19.67 9.93 -10.32
C LEU A 387 -19.26 9.61 -11.76
N GLU A 388 -18.04 9.09 -11.93
CA GLU A 388 -17.57 8.50 -13.18
C GLU A 388 -18.34 7.19 -13.49
N GLN A 389 -18.16 6.66 -14.69
CA GLN A 389 -18.89 5.45 -15.13
C GLN A 389 -18.64 4.22 -14.23
N ASP A 390 -17.46 4.12 -13.64
CA ASP A 390 -17.08 3.05 -12.72
C ASP A 390 -17.54 3.30 -11.26
N GLY A 391 -18.16 4.44 -11.00
CA GLY A 391 -18.61 4.88 -9.69
C GLY A 391 -17.57 5.70 -8.91
N SER A 392 -16.41 6.00 -9.47
CA SER A 392 -15.37 6.79 -8.79
C SER A 392 -15.65 8.30 -8.85
N LEU A 393 -14.88 9.06 -8.09
CA LEU A 393 -14.90 10.52 -8.04
C LEU A 393 -13.69 11.08 -8.78
N LYS A 394 -13.93 11.93 -9.77
CA LYS A 394 -12.87 12.65 -10.48
C LYS A 394 -12.32 13.77 -9.62
N THR A 395 -10.98 13.83 -9.49
CA THR A 395 -10.29 14.82 -8.68
C THR A 395 -9.23 15.57 -9.49
N ASP A 396 -8.78 16.70 -8.96
CA ASP A 396 -7.57 17.37 -9.44
C ASP A 396 -6.28 16.78 -8.82
N ASN A 397 -5.15 17.44 -9.06
CA ASN A 397 -3.83 17.05 -8.54
C ASN A 397 -3.72 17.13 -7.00
N SER A 398 -4.58 17.91 -6.35
CA SER A 398 -4.65 18.05 -4.89
C SER A 398 -5.70 17.13 -4.27
N PHE A 399 -6.29 16.25 -5.08
CA PHE A 399 -7.39 15.35 -4.71
C PHE A 399 -8.70 16.06 -4.32
N LEU A 400 -8.86 17.35 -4.67
CA LEU A 400 -10.16 18.03 -4.63
C LEU A 400 -11.08 17.41 -5.68
N VAL A 401 -12.32 17.10 -5.27
CA VAL A 401 -13.33 16.58 -6.19
C VAL A 401 -13.72 17.66 -7.20
N THR A 402 -13.65 17.33 -8.49
CA THR A 402 -13.88 18.27 -9.58
C THR A 402 -15.24 18.95 -9.45
N GLY A 403 -15.22 20.28 -9.45
CA GLY A 403 -16.42 21.11 -9.33
C GLY A 403 -16.96 21.28 -7.91
N LEU A 404 -16.28 20.72 -6.89
CA LEU A 404 -16.64 20.92 -5.49
C LEU A 404 -15.58 21.74 -4.76
N LYS A 405 -16.00 22.45 -3.72
CA LYS A 405 -15.11 23.18 -2.81
C LYS A 405 -15.03 22.44 -1.47
N ASP A 406 -13.83 22.34 -0.93
CA ASP A 406 -13.59 21.77 0.40
C ASP A 406 -13.93 20.26 0.53
N VAL A 407 -14.09 19.56 -0.60
CA VAL A 407 -14.38 18.12 -0.64
C VAL A 407 -13.28 17.38 -1.40
N TYR A 408 -12.64 16.44 -0.74
CA TYR A 408 -11.55 15.64 -1.27
C TYR A 408 -11.98 14.19 -1.41
N ALA A 409 -11.39 13.46 -2.36
CA ALA A 409 -11.56 12.01 -2.49
C ALA A 409 -10.20 11.34 -2.66
N ILE A 410 -9.95 10.27 -1.91
CA ILE A 410 -8.68 9.54 -1.90
C ILE A 410 -8.87 8.02 -1.85
N GLY A 411 -7.84 7.28 -2.25
CA GLY A 411 -7.84 5.83 -2.30
C GLY A 411 -8.67 5.28 -3.46
N ASP A 412 -9.26 4.12 -3.26
CA ASP A 412 -9.91 3.34 -4.32
C ASP A 412 -11.10 4.05 -4.99
N ILE A 413 -11.61 5.12 -4.39
CA ILE A 413 -12.71 5.93 -4.95
C ILE A 413 -12.26 7.10 -5.81
N ALA A 414 -10.96 7.42 -5.82
CA ALA A 414 -10.43 8.61 -6.49
C ALA A 414 -9.88 8.28 -7.88
N THR A 415 -10.39 8.95 -8.90
CA THR A 415 -9.81 9.01 -10.25
C THR A 415 -9.11 10.35 -10.40
N TYR A 416 -7.79 10.33 -10.57
CA TYR A 416 -6.91 11.48 -10.50
C TYR A 416 -5.94 11.57 -11.67
N PRO A 417 -5.38 12.77 -11.99
CA PRO A 417 -4.40 12.93 -13.07
C PRO A 417 -3.11 12.19 -12.75
N TYR A 418 -2.67 11.32 -13.65
CA TYR A 418 -1.42 10.57 -13.51
C TYR A 418 -0.30 11.22 -14.33
N HIS A 419 0.76 11.61 -13.66
CA HIS A 419 1.90 12.31 -14.25
C HIS A 419 3.17 11.45 -14.40
N GLY A 420 3.10 10.17 -14.02
CA GLY A 420 4.18 9.23 -14.28
C GLY A 420 4.34 8.92 -15.77
N PRO A 421 5.39 8.17 -16.16
CA PRO A 421 5.67 7.81 -17.54
C PRO A 421 4.45 7.22 -18.24
N GLY A 422 4.17 7.65 -19.47
CA GLY A 422 3.02 7.23 -20.25
C GLY A 422 1.68 7.80 -19.79
N GLY A 423 1.64 8.56 -18.69
CA GLY A 423 0.41 9.14 -18.15
C GLY A 423 0.00 10.46 -18.81
N HIS A 424 0.94 11.39 -18.93
CA HIS A 424 0.71 12.72 -19.53
C HIS A 424 -0.53 13.45 -18.99
N GLY A 425 -0.85 13.28 -17.69
CA GLY A 425 -2.03 13.86 -17.05
C GLY A 425 -3.35 13.13 -17.36
N SER A 426 -3.30 11.95 -17.98
CA SER A 426 -4.48 11.09 -18.13
C SER A 426 -5.01 10.66 -16.77
N TYR A 427 -6.32 10.50 -16.69
CA TYR A 427 -6.95 10.11 -15.45
C TYR A 427 -6.81 8.61 -15.19
N THR A 428 -6.43 8.25 -13.98
CA THR A 428 -6.31 6.86 -13.52
C THR A 428 -6.86 6.68 -12.12
N ARG A 429 -7.20 5.45 -11.77
CA ARG A 429 -7.62 5.03 -10.44
C ARG A 429 -6.81 3.81 -10.04
N ILE A 430 -6.13 3.89 -8.92
CA ILE A 430 -5.24 2.84 -8.41
C ILE A 430 -5.74 2.37 -7.05
N GLU A 431 -6.13 1.10 -6.99
CA GLU A 431 -6.65 0.43 -5.80
C GLU A 431 -5.49 -0.17 -5.00
N HIS A 432 -4.71 0.68 -4.33
CA HIS A 432 -3.57 0.19 -3.56
C HIS A 432 -3.39 0.93 -2.23
N TRP A 433 -2.93 0.20 -1.22
CA TRP A 433 -2.68 0.68 0.14
C TRP A 433 -1.77 1.91 0.19
N ASP A 434 -0.59 1.79 -0.44
CA ASP A 434 0.44 2.81 -0.47
C ASP A 434 -0.04 4.09 -1.15
N VAL A 435 -0.69 3.95 -2.30
CA VAL A 435 -1.26 5.05 -3.06
C VAL A 435 -2.28 5.83 -2.24
N ALA A 436 -3.21 5.13 -1.58
CA ALA A 436 -4.21 5.78 -0.73
C ALA A 436 -3.58 6.55 0.44
N GLN A 437 -2.52 5.99 1.06
CA GLN A 437 -1.82 6.63 2.17
C GLN A 437 -1.07 7.90 1.72
N ASN A 438 -0.38 7.85 0.57
CA ASN A 438 0.30 9.02 -0.02
C ASN A 438 -0.70 10.11 -0.44
N GLN A 439 -1.85 9.73 -1.01
CA GLN A 439 -2.93 10.67 -1.32
C GLN A 439 -3.44 11.36 -0.05
N GLY A 440 -3.63 10.62 1.05
CA GLY A 440 -4.01 11.19 2.34
C GLY A 440 -3.00 12.23 2.85
N ARG A 441 -1.70 11.92 2.75
CA ARG A 441 -0.61 12.85 3.10
C ARG A 441 -0.62 14.11 2.22
N SER A 442 -0.87 13.96 0.92
CA SER A 442 -0.98 15.08 -0.02
C SER A 442 -2.16 15.99 0.29
N VAL A 443 -3.33 15.39 0.59
CA VAL A 443 -4.53 16.16 1.02
C VAL A 443 -4.25 16.91 2.31
N ALA A 444 -3.58 16.30 3.28
CA ALA A 444 -3.21 16.96 4.53
C ALA A 444 -2.34 18.19 4.28
N LYS A 445 -1.29 18.08 3.44
CA LYS A 445 -0.44 19.20 3.03
C LYS A 445 -1.24 20.32 2.38
N HIS A 446 -2.14 19.98 1.45
CA HIS A 446 -2.99 20.96 0.75
C HIS A 446 -3.99 21.66 1.69
N ILE A 447 -4.59 20.94 2.65
CA ILE A 447 -5.49 21.54 3.65
C ILE A 447 -4.75 22.55 4.52
N ILE A 448 -3.52 22.23 4.93
CA ILE A 448 -2.70 23.10 5.76
C ILE A 448 -2.21 24.33 4.98
N ASN A 449 -1.77 24.13 3.76
CA ASN A 449 -1.27 25.19 2.89
C ASN A 449 -1.69 24.96 1.42
N PRO A 450 -2.81 25.53 0.98
CA PRO A 450 -3.31 25.36 -0.39
C PRO A 450 -2.39 25.92 -1.48
N SER A 451 -1.38 26.74 -1.12
CA SER A 451 -0.42 27.32 -2.08
C SER A 451 0.76 26.37 -2.38
N VAL A 452 0.91 25.27 -1.63
CA VAL A 452 1.96 24.28 -1.90
C VAL A 452 1.56 23.47 -3.14
N ALA A 453 2.50 23.39 -4.09
CA ALA A 453 2.31 22.54 -5.27
C ALA A 453 2.10 21.08 -4.86
N PRO A 454 1.19 20.36 -5.51
CA PRO A 454 0.99 18.94 -5.26
C PRO A 454 2.28 18.15 -5.52
N GLU A 455 2.65 17.28 -4.61
CA GLU A 455 3.77 16.37 -4.80
C GLU A 455 3.30 15.13 -5.55
N PHE A 456 4.05 14.74 -6.57
CA PHE A 456 3.81 13.51 -7.30
C PHE A 456 4.64 12.38 -6.70
N PHE A 457 4.01 11.25 -6.47
CA PHE A 457 4.67 10.04 -6.02
C PHE A 457 4.56 8.95 -7.11
N THR A 458 5.58 8.11 -7.21
CA THR A 458 5.51 6.92 -8.06
C THR A 458 4.66 5.86 -7.34
N PRO A 459 3.58 5.35 -7.97
CA PRO A 459 2.81 4.27 -7.36
C PRO A 459 3.69 3.03 -7.14
N VAL A 460 3.60 2.47 -5.94
CA VAL A 460 4.32 1.24 -5.56
C VAL A 460 3.32 0.27 -4.94
N PHE A 461 3.43 -1.02 -5.28
CA PHE A 461 2.73 -2.06 -4.54
C PHE A 461 3.57 -3.33 -4.40
N TRP A 462 3.11 -4.23 -3.56
CA TRP A 462 3.74 -5.52 -3.32
C TRP A 462 2.71 -6.61 -3.12
N SER A 463 3.09 -7.85 -3.46
CA SER A 463 2.25 -9.03 -3.30
C SER A 463 3.09 -10.22 -2.83
N ALA A 464 2.54 -11.00 -1.90
CA ALA A 464 3.15 -12.23 -1.41
C ALA A 464 2.56 -13.44 -2.14
N LEU A 465 3.27 -13.91 -3.15
CA LEU A 465 2.93 -15.07 -3.96
C LEU A 465 3.89 -16.24 -3.65
N THR A 466 4.59 -16.77 -4.65
CA THR A 466 5.66 -17.75 -4.40
C THR A 466 6.90 -17.12 -3.77
N GLY A 467 7.06 -15.83 -3.99
CA GLY A 467 8.04 -14.91 -3.42
C GLY A 467 7.41 -13.55 -3.23
N GLN A 468 8.23 -12.56 -2.92
CA GLN A 468 7.79 -11.18 -2.75
C GLN A 468 7.83 -10.46 -4.09
N LEU A 469 6.68 -10.35 -4.75
CA LEU A 469 6.54 -9.52 -5.94
C LEU A 469 6.53 -8.05 -5.55
N ARG A 470 7.27 -7.23 -6.28
CA ARG A 470 7.34 -5.78 -6.15
C ARG A 470 6.97 -5.13 -7.48
N TYR A 471 6.29 -4.01 -7.43
CA TYR A 471 5.85 -3.31 -8.64
C TYR A 471 5.87 -1.80 -8.42
N CYS A 472 6.30 -1.03 -9.42
CA CYS A 472 6.18 0.43 -9.43
C CYS A 472 5.75 0.93 -10.81
N GLY A 473 5.22 2.15 -10.84
CA GLY A 473 4.67 2.76 -12.05
C GLY A 473 3.23 2.33 -12.32
N ASN A 474 2.78 2.42 -13.57
CA ASN A 474 1.40 2.09 -13.95
C ASN A 474 1.27 1.71 -15.42
N THR A 475 0.65 0.56 -15.68
CA THR A 475 0.34 0.04 -17.02
C THR A 475 -1.10 0.35 -17.48
N ALA A 476 -1.90 1.10 -16.71
CA ALA A 476 -3.32 1.37 -17.04
C ALA A 476 -3.50 2.10 -18.38
N ASN A 477 -2.50 2.90 -18.79
CA ASN A 477 -2.49 3.59 -20.09
C ASN A 477 -1.92 2.73 -21.24
N GLY A 478 -1.77 1.43 -21.01
CA GLY A 478 -1.22 0.46 -21.97
C GLY A 478 0.30 0.43 -21.99
N TRP A 479 0.82 -0.67 -22.48
CA TRP A 479 2.21 -0.94 -22.82
C TRP A 479 2.22 -1.83 -24.07
N ASP A 480 3.32 -1.82 -24.80
CA ASP A 480 3.44 -2.49 -26.10
C ASP A 480 4.61 -3.49 -26.14
N ASP A 481 5.54 -3.42 -25.21
CA ASP A 481 6.70 -4.31 -25.18
C ASP A 481 7.15 -4.61 -23.74
N LEU A 482 7.78 -5.75 -23.55
CA LEU A 482 8.31 -6.23 -22.28
C LEU A 482 9.81 -6.54 -22.40
N VAL A 483 10.62 -5.88 -21.59
CA VAL A 483 12.02 -6.30 -21.41
C VAL A 483 12.10 -7.12 -20.12
N LEU A 484 12.41 -8.40 -20.26
CA LEU A 484 12.49 -9.33 -19.15
C LEU A 484 13.94 -9.73 -18.89
N GLN A 485 14.43 -9.42 -17.71
CA GLN A 485 15.75 -9.84 -17.22
C GLN A 485 15.58 -10.89 -16.11
N GLY A 486 16.15 -12.06 -16.27
CA GLY A 486 16.00 -13.19 -15.35
C GLY A 486 14.85 -14.13 -15.69
N ASN A 487 14.39 -14.93 -14.72
CA ASN A 487 13.41 -15.99 -14.93
C ASN A 487 12.25 -15.93 -13.92
N PRO A 488 11.02 -15.56 -14.36
CA PRO A 488 9.85 -15.52 -13.47
C PRO A 488 9.49 -16.88 -12.86
N ALA A 489 9.73 -17.99 -13.56
CA ALA A 489 9.44 -19.32 -13.04
C ALA A 489 10.35 -19.71 -11.86
N GLU A 490 11.54 -19.10 -11.76
CA GLU A 490 12.47 -19.27 -10.64
C GLU A 490 12.25 -18.22 -9.53
N GLY A 491 11.31 -17.29 -9.70
CA GLY A 491 11.09 -16.18 -8.79
C GLY A 491 12.26 -15.19 -8.71
N LYS A 492 13.07 -15.07 -9.77
CA LYS A 492 14.22 -14.17 -9.85
C LYS A 492 14.21 -13.41 -11.18
N PHE A 493 13.57 -12.24 -11.20
CA PHE A 493 13.43 -11.45 -12.42
C PHE A 493 13.25 -9.96 -12.14
N VAL A 494 13.49 -9.15 -13.17
CA VAL A 494 13.02 -7.78 -13.33
C VAL A 494 12.33 -7.68 -14.69
N ALA A 495 11.09 -7.19 -14.69
CA ALA A 495 10.26 -7.01 -15.87
C ALA A 495 9.99 -5.52 -16.07
N PHE A 496 10.41 -4.97 -17.20
CA PHE A 496 10.22 -3.57 -17.56
C PHE A 496 9.14 -3.48 -18.64
N TYR A 497 8.02 -2.87 -18.29
CA TYR A 497 6.87 -2.65 -19.18
C TYR A 497 7.09 -1.35 -19.93
N CYS A 498 7.16 -1.41 -21.24
CA CYS A 498 7.53 -0.29 -22.10
C CYS A 498 6.37 0.16 -22.97
N LYS A 499 6.29 1.47 -23.24
CA LYS A 499 5.44 2.07 -24.25
C LYS A 499 6.34 2.87 -25.18
N GLY A 500 6.52 2.37 -26.42
CA GLY A 500 7.61 2.81 -27.26
C GLY A 500 8.96 2.55 -26.58
N ASP A 501 9.79 3.58 -26.43
CA ASP A 501 11.10 3.48 -25.74
C ASP A 501 11.05 3.83 -24.24
N THR A 502 9.88 4.23 -23.74
CA THR A 502 9.68 4.66 -22.34
C THR A 502 9.24 3.50 -21.47
N VAL A 503 9.94 3.27 -20.35
CA VAL A 503 9.50 2.34 -19.29
C VAL A 503 8.39 2.99 -18.49
N VAL A 504 7.20 2.38 -18.47
CA VAL A 504 6.01 2.89 -17.77
C VAL A 504 5.77 2.22 -16.42
N ALA A 505 6.24 0.98 -16.26
CA ALA A 505 6.16 0.25 -15.00
C ALA A 505 7.27 -0.79 -14.90
N VAL A 506 7.58 -1.21 -13.67
CA VAL A 506 8.58 -2.26 -13.40
C VAL A 506 8.03 -3.23 -12.36
N ALA A 507 8.14 -4.52 -12.66
CA ALA A 507 7.90 -5.58 -11.67
C ALA A 507 9.20 -6.31 -11.36
N SER A 508 9.40 -6.73 -10.13
CA SER A 508 10.54 -7.55 -9.75
C SER A 508 10.20 -8.58 -8.68
N MET A 509 10.94 -9.68 -8.67
CA MET A 509 10.91 -10.69 -7.60
C MET A 509 12.34 -11.19 -7.39
N GLY A 510 12.76 -11.33 -6.11
CA GLY A 510 14.10 -11.82 -5.77
C GLY A 510 15.27 -10.96 -6.28
N LYS A 511 15.02 -9.69 -6.59
CA LYS A 511 15.97 -8.71 -7.14
C LYS A 511 15.91 -7.36 -6.41
N ASP A 512 15.66 -7.36 -5.10
CA ASP A 512 15.70 -6.13 -4.32
C ASP A 512 17.11 -5.49 -4.35
N PRO A 513 17.22 -4.16 -4.52
CA PRO A 513 16.19 -3.12 -4.58
C PRO A 513 15.76 -2.67 -6.00
N ALA A 514 15.76 -3.53 -7.02
CA ALA A 514 15.54 -3.13 -8.41
C ALA A 514 14.23 -2.33 -8.61
N MET A 515 13.12 -2.74 -7.99
CA MET A 515 11.84 -2.01 -8.09
C MET A 515 11.94 -0.61 -7.48
N THR A 516 12.46 -0.49 -6.27
CA THR A 516 12.53 0.82 -5.58
C THR A 516 13.53 1.75 -6.24
N LYS A 517 14.60 1.21 -6.81
CA LYS A 517 15.53 1.98 -7.64
C LYS A 517 14.86 2.49 -8.90
N SER A 518 14.09 1.64 -9.58
CA SER A 518 13.29 2.04 -10.75
C SER A 518 12.25 3.11 -10.39
N ALA A 519 11.60 3.01 -9.23
CA ALA A 519 10.63 4.01 -8.77
C ALA A 519 11.27 5.40 -8.61
N GLU A 520 12.49 5.49 -8.04
CA GLU A 520 13.21 6.75 -7.91
C GLU A 520 13.73 7.26 -9.25
N LEU A 521 14.22 6.39 -10.13
CA LEU A 521 14.62 6.77 -11.49
C LEU A 521 13.42 7.29 -12.30
N ILE A 522 12.24 6.67 -12.16
CA ILE A 522 10.99 7.17 -12.75
C ILE A 522 10.66 8.57 -12.21
N ARG A 523 10.74 8.76 -10.89
CA ARG A 523 10.43 10.03 -10.24
C ARG A 523 11.38 11.15 -10.69
N GLU A 524 12.64 10.85 -10.90
CA GLU A 524 13.66 11.80 -11.35
C GLU A 524 13.73 11.98 -12.87
N GLY A 525 12.92 11.22 -13.65
CA GLY A 525 12.96 11.25 -15.11
C GLY A 525 14.26 10.68 -15.70
N ALA A 526 14.96 9.86 -14.92
CA ALA A 526 16.27 9.28 -15.26
C ALA A 526 16.20 7.76 -15.56
N MET A 527 15.00 7.22 -15.79
CA MET A 527 14.80 5.81 -16.11
C MET A 527 15.45 5.48 -17.46
N PRO A 528 16.29 4.42 -17.55
CA PRO A 528 16.85 3.96 -18.81
C PRO A 528 15.79 3.67 -19.86
N THR A 529 16.16 3.87 -21.13
CA THR A 529 15.28 3.53 -22.26
C THR A 529 15.18 2.01 -22.46
N LYS A 530 14.12 1.58 -23.17
CA LYS A 530 13.95 0.18 -23.56
C LYS A 530 15.20 -0.37 -24.25
N GLY A 531 15.77 0.39 -25.21
CA GLY A 531 16.96 -0.03 -25.93
C GLY A 531 18.17 -0.28 -25.04
N GLN A 532 18.41 0.56 -24.04
CA GLN A 532 19.50 0.36 -23.08
C GLN A 532 19.30 -0.92 -22.24
N LEU A 533 18.08 -1.18 -21.79
CA LEU A 533 17.74 -2.38 -21.00
C LEU A 533 17.83 -3.66 -21.83
N GLN A 534 17.41 -3.63 -23.11
CA GLN A 534 17.56 -4.74 -24.05
C GLN A 534 19.03 -5.06 -24.34
N ASN A 535 19.91 -4.04 -24.32
CA ASN A 535 21.35 -4.21 -24.47
C ASN A 535 22.05 -4.69 -23.17
N GLY A 536 21.28 -5.07 -22.15
CA GLY A 536 21.81 -5.71 -20.95
C GLY A 536 22.19 -4.77 -19.82
N LEU A 537 21.78 -3.48 -19.85
CA LEU A 537 21.99 -2.57 -18.73
C LEU A 537 21.26 -3.12 -17.48
N ASP A 538 22.01 -3.36 -16.40
CA ASP A 538 21.40 -3.67 -15.10
C ASP A 538 20.94 -2.37 -14.44
N ILE A 539 19.68 -2.34 -14.04
CA ILE A 539 19.11 -1.17 -13.36
C ILE A 539 19.84 -0.85 -12.05
N LEU A 540 20.46 -1.83 -11.42
CA LEU A 540 21.21 -1.65 -10.18
C LEU A 540 22.53 -0.88 -10.39
N ASP A 541 23.07 -0.84 -11.60
CA ASP A 541 24.30 -0.12 -11.92
C ASP A 541 24.03 1.38 -12.21
N VAL A 542 22.78 1.80 -12.41
CA VAL A 542 22.43 3.21 -12.67
C VAL A 542 22.60 4.02 -11.40
N SER A 543 23.44 5.06 -11.41
CA SER A 543 23.66 5.93 -10.25
C SER A 543 22.48 6.89 -10.03
N LEU A 544 22.11 7.11 -8.76
CA LEU A 544 21.16 8.14 -8.31
C LEU A 544 21.83 9.23 -7.45
N VAL A 545 23.16 9.18 -7.32
CA VAL A 545 23.96 10.08 -6.44
C VAL A 545 25.06 10.79 -7.24
N ALA A 546 25.26 10.42 -8.51
CA ALA A 546 26.26 11.02 -9.38
C ALA A 546 25.89 12.42 -9.87
#